data_cc384e05746ed6868abe39a25dd8c2e7
#
_entry.id   cc384e05746ed6868abe39a25dd8c2e7
#
_cell.length_a   1.000
_cell.length_b   1.000
_cell.length_c   1.000
_cell.angle_alpha   90.00
_cell.angle_beta   90.00
_cell.angle_gamma   90.00
#
_symmetry.space_group_name_H-M   'P 1'
#
loop_
_entity.id
_entity.type
_entity.pdbx_description
1 polymer ?
#
loop_
_entity_poly.entity_id
_entity_poly.type
_entity_poly.pdbx_seq_one_letter_code
_entity_poly.pdbx_strand_id
1 'polypeptide(L)'
;MLPVSIRLKVAAVGVAVALSLLGASAAQAATVTLGSPLTNALPSTPIAISATVRQTALPGATLVAPFDGQVTSWKVINASGGWTLQVLHRSGGGFVSTGSTHGETLGSGIGTFTARLPIKMGDSIGLASDSDSSNLGTSDATPGAAFEAYIPPLTENTAPRSSSTSDTRELGFNATVVSNCVVPKVKGKTVKKATKMLRAASCTKGKVKKGGNRVTKQKPRAGIEVPPGTPVKLTLGS
;
A
#
# COMPACT_ATOMS: atom_id res chain seq x y z
N MET A 1 -21.26 -83.75 14.12
CA MET A 1 -21.67 -82.34 14.15
C MET A 1 -20.80 -81.61 15.15
N LEU A 2 -19.84 -80.85 14.70
CA LEU A 2 -18.90 -80.09 15.52
C LEU A 2 -19.24 -78.59 15.39
N PRO A 3 -19.30 -77.81 16.48
CA PRO A 3 -19.60 -76.36 16.39
C PRO A 3 -18.31 -75.61 16.06
N VAL A 4 -18.41 -74.72 15.06
CA VAL A 4 -17.39 -73.77 14.62
C VAL A 4 -17.43 -72.56 15.57
N SER A 5 -16.35 -72.35 16.32
CA SER A 5 -16.15 -71.17 17.13
C SER A 5 -15.57 -70.02 16.30
N ILE A 6 -16.34 -68.98 16.04
CA ILE A 6 -15.90 -67.74 15.39
C ILE A 6 -15.26 -66.85 16.48
N ARG A 7 -13.94 -66.64 16.40
CA ARG A 7 -13.27 -65.63 17.21
C ARG A 7 -13.32 -64.26 16.52
N LEU A 8 -14.05 -63.33 17.11
CA LEU A 8 -14.12 -61.93 16.70
C LEU A 8 -12.85 -61.20 17.13
N LYS A 9 -12.00 -60.77 16.19
CA LYS A 9 -10.84 -59.92 16.46
C LYS A 9 -11.32 -58.43 16.46
N VAL A 10 -11.34 -57.83 17.63
CA VAL A 10 -11.57 -56.38 17.77
C VAL A 10 -10.28 -55.66 17.39
N ALA A 11 -10.26 -54.98 16.27
CA ALA A 11 -9.17 -54.08 15.87
C ALA A 11 -9.39 -52.70 16.58
N ALA A 12 -8.47 -52.36 17.44
CA ALA A 12 -8.44 -51.02 18.09
C ALA A 12 -7.98 -50.00 17.00
N VAL A 13 -8.91 -49.13 16.59
CA VAL A 13 -8.58 -48.00 15.73
C VAL A 13 -8.07 -46.86 16.62
N GLY A 14 -6.75 -46.67 16.59
CA GLY A 14 -6.10 -45.53 17.23
C GLY A 14 -6.39 -44.25 16.48
N VAL A 15 -7.17 -43.36 17.07
CA VAL A 15 -7.40 -42.00 16.55
C VAL A 15 -6.15 -41.18 16.86
N ALA A 16 -5.31 -40.96 15.85
CA ALA A 16 -4.20 -40.02 15.93
C ALA A 16 -4.77 -38.60 15.82
N VAL A 17 -4.83 -37.86 16.94
CA VAL A 17 -5.15 -36.44 16.97
C VAL A 17 -3.93 -35.72 16.43
N ALA A 18 -4.01 -35.30 15.15
CA ALA A 18 -3.04 -34.39 14.53
C ALA A 18 -3.23 -33.00 15.14
N LEU A 19 -2.34 -32.63 16.09
CA LEU A 19 -2.25 -31.26 16.60
C LEU A 19 -1.72 -30.36 15.48
N SER A 20 -2.62 -29.71 14.73
CA SER A 20 -2.25 -28.69 13.76
C SER A 20 -1.68 -27.48 14.52
N LEU A 21 -0.35 -27.39 14.53
CA LEU A 21 0.37 -26.18 14.91
C LEU A 21 -0.03 -25.05 13.94
N LEU A 22 -0.98 -24.24 14.34
CA LEU A 22 -1.27 -22.96 13.70
C LEU A 22 -0.01 -22.09 13.85
N GLY A 23 0.90 -22.24 12.89
CA GLY A 23 2.03 -21.34 12.74
C GLY A 23 1.48 -19.95 12.48
N ALA A 24 1.61 -19.05 13.45
CA ALA A 24 1.35 -17.64 13.21
C ALA A 24 2.28 -17.17 12.09
N SER A 25 1.77 -17.10 10.87
CA SER A 25 2.46 -16.50 9.74
C SER A 25 2.80 -15.07 10.14
N ALA A 26 4.09 -14.74 10.18
CA ALA A 26 4.49 -13.36 10.34
C ALA A 26 3.93 -12.60 9.13
N ALA A 27 3.02 -11.65 9.37
CA ALA A 27 2.53 -10.78 8.31
C ALA A 27 3.75 -10.11 7.68
N GLN A 28 3.98 -10.41 6.39
CA GLN A 28 5.04 -9.76 5.63
C GLN A 28 4.54 -8.41 5.14
N ALA A 29 5.47 -7.45 5.05
CA ALA A 29 5.21 -6.18 4.42
C ALA A 29 4.80 -6.39 2.97
N ALA A 30 3.61 -6.00 2.62
CA ALA A 30 3.17 -5.94 1.23
C ALA A 30 3.55 -4.58 0.65
N THR A 31 4.00 -4.59 -0.60
CA THR A 31 4.28 -3.37 -1.38
C THR A 31 3.58 -3.49 -2.72
N VAL A 32 2.91 -2.44 -3.14
CA VAL A 32 2.24 -2.36 -4.43
C VAL A 32 2.53 -1.01 -5.09
N THR A 33 2.59 -1.00 -6.41
CA THR A 33 2.60 0.23 -7.21
C THR A 33 1.18 0.47 -7.73
N LEU A 34 0.63 1.66 -7.45
CA LEU A 34 -0.64 2.12 -8.02
C LEU A 34 -0.34 3.04 -9.21
N GLY A 35 -1.08 2.89 -10.30
CA GLY A 35 -0.95 3.73 -11.50
C GLY A 35 -0.09 3.13 -12.60
N SER A 36 0.47 3.98 -13.46
CA SER A 36 1.24 3.58 -14.64
C SER A 36 2.52 2.82 -14.28
N PRO A 37 2.88 1.74 -15.01
CA PRO A 37 4.19 1.11 -14.88
C PRO A 37 5.34 1.99 -15.38
N LEU A 38 5.04 3.11 -16.06
CA LEU A 38 6.01 4.05 -16.66
C LEU A 38 7.00 3.38 -17.63
N THR A 39 6.58 2.28 -18.27
CA THR A 39 7.42 1.50 -19.21
C THR A 39 7.37 2.04 -20.63
N ASN A 40 6.29 2.71 -20.98
CA ASN A 40 6.16 3.36 -22.29
C ASN A 40 6.87 4.70 -22.22
N ALA A 41 7.67 5.01 -23.25
CA ALA A 41 8.00 6.39 -23.54
C ALA A 41 6.66 7.06 -23.85
N LEU A 42 6.10 7.77 -22.88
CA LEU A 42 4.85 8.49 -23.09
C LEU A 42 5.17 9.66 -24.02
N PRO A 43 4.95 9.53 -25.35
CA PRO A 43 5.05 10.66 -26.24
C PRO A 43 3.90 11.57 -25.83
N SER A 44 4.24 12.66 -25.34
CA SER A 44 3.38 13.62 -24.75
C SER A 44 2.43 14.22 -25.79
N THR A 45 1.17 13.85 -25.72
CA THR A 45 0.17 14.90 -25.84
C THR A 45 -0.06 15.40 -24.41
N PRO A 46 0.67 16.43 -23.96
CA PRO A 46 0.54 16.88 -22.59
C PRO A 46 -0.87 17.39 -22.39
N ILE A 47 -1.48 17.02 -21.27
CA ILE A 47 -2.68 17.72 -20.81
C ILE A 47 -2.22 18.89 -19.95
N ALA A 48 -2.59 20.10 -20.37
CA ALA A 48 -2.44 21.31 -19.57
C ALA A 48 -3.81 21.56 -18.91
N ILE A 49 -3.88 21.45 -17.59
CA ILE A 49 -5.16 21.53 -16.91
C ILE A 49 -5.02 21.86 -15.42
N SER A 50 -5.84 22.81 -14.96
CA SER A 50 -6.09 23.03 -13.53
C SER A 50 -7.15 22.03 -13.06
N ALA A 51 -6.71 20.85 -12.61
CA ALA A 51 -7.58 19.75 -12.21
C ALA A 51 -6.89 18.75 -11.28
N THR A 52 -7.67 17.88 -10.67
CA THR A 52 -7.20 16.58 -10.21
C THR A 52 -7.47 15.55 -11.28
N VAL A 53 -6.46 14.79 -11.70
CA VAL A 53 -6.61 13.68 -12.67
C VAL A 53 -6.39 12.33 -11.96
N ARG A 54 -7.17 11.32 -12.36
CA ARG A 54 -7.13 9.95 -11.79
C ARG A 54 -7.25 8.93 -12.90
N GLN A 55 -6.35 7.93 -12.93
CA GLN A 55 -6.48 6.78 -13.84
C GLN A 55 -7.68 5.94 -13.42
N THR A 56 -8.56 5.60 -14.34
CA THR A 56 -9.78 4.80 -14.10
C THR A 56 -9.69 3.40 -14.65
N ALA A 57 -8.97 3.25 -15.75
CA ALA A 57 -8.66 1.96 -16.36
C ALA A 57 -7.23 1.99 -16.89
N LEU A 58 -6.48 0.91 -16.66
CA LEU A 58 -5.15 0.69 -17.22
C LEU A 58 -4.86 -0.82 -17.17
N PRO A 59 -4.89 -1.53 -18.30
CA PRO A 59 -4.69 -2.96 -18.34
C PRO A 59 -3.36 -3.39 -17.71
N GLY A 60 -3.42 -4.37 -16.81
CA GLY A 60 -2.25 -4.89 -16.10
C GLY A 60 -1.77 -4.05 -14.91
N ALA A 61 -2.34 -2.86 -14.67
CA ALA A 61 -1.98 -2.01 -13.53
C ALA A 61 -2.94 -2.18 -12.35
N THR A 62 -2.43 -1.94 -11.15
CA THR A 62 -3.24 -1.78 -9.94
C THR A 62 -3.56 -0.30 -9.78
N LEU A 63 -4.85 0.06 -9.69
CA LEU A 63 -5.31 1.45 -9.59
C LEU A 63 -5.91 1.79 -8.22
N VAL A 64 -6.19 0.78 -7.42
CA VAL A 64 -6.86 0.89 -6.12
C VAL A 64 -6.02 0.17 -5.08
N ALA A 65 -5.83 0.78 -3.92
CA ALA A 65 -5.05 0.19 -2.84
C ALA A 65 -5.68 -1.14 -2.36
N PRO A 66 -4.94 -2.27 -2.41
CA PRO A 66 -5.46 -3.57 -2.00
C PRO A 66 -5.41 -3.79 -0.48
N PHE A 67 -4.85 -2.85 0.28
CA PHE A 67 -4.69 -2.92 1.74
C PHE A 67 -4.51 -1.52 2.33
N ASP A 68 -4.73 -1.40 3.64
CA ASP A 68 -4.40 -0.20 4.41
C ASP A 68 -2.89 -0.03 4.51
N GLY A 69 -2.40 1.20 4.28
CA GLY A 69 -0.97 1.45 4.24
C GLY A 69 -0.60 2.92 4.18
N GLN A 70 0.55 3.16 3.60
CA GLN A 70 1.10 4.49 3.38
C GLN A 70 1.69 4.57 1.98
N VAL A 71 1.37 5.62 1.25
CA VAL A 71 2.13 6.03 0.08
C VAL A 71 3.49 6.51 0.56
N THR A 72 4.58 5.89 0.10
CA THR A 72 5.95 6.19 0.54
C THR A 72 6.76 6.96 -0.50
N SER A 73 6.40 6.83 -1.76
CA SER A 73 7.00 7.57 -2.88
C SER A 73 6.04 7.62 -4.06
N TRP A 74 6.28 8.55 -4.96
CA TRP A 74 5.58 8.62 -6.24
C TRP A 74 6.52 9.03 -7.35
N LYS A 75 6.14 8.70 -8.56
CA LYS A 75 6.88 9.01 -9.78
C LYS A 75 5.96 9.59 -10.81
N VAL A 76 6.53 10.44 -11.65
CA VAL A 76 5.85 11.04 -12.78
C VAL A 76 6.85 11.15 -13.93
N ILE A 77 6.36 11.04 -15.16
CA ILE A 77 7.17 11.14 -16.37
C ILE A 77 6.63 12.24 -17.29
N ASN A 78 7.55 12.98 -17.91
CA ASN A 78 7.24 14.01 -18.91
C ASN A 78 6.18 15.02 -18.44
N ALA A 79 6.36 15.51 -17.21
CA ALA A 79 5.52 16.52 -16.62
C ALA A 79 6.29 17.83 -16.44
N SER A 80 5.59 18.94 -16.37
CA SER A 80 6.15 20.26 -16.03
C SER A 80 5.15 21.06 -15.21
N GLY A 81 5.64 22.07 -14.50
CA GLY A 81 4.83 22.90 -13.61
C GLY A 81 4.63 22.29 -12.24
N GLY A 82 3.68 22.83 -11.49
CA GLY A 82 3.40 22.42 -10.10
C GLY A 82 2.39 21.28 -10.03
N TRP A 83 2.75 20.19 -9.34
CA TRP A 83 1.86 19.04 -9.14
C TRP A 83 1.91 18.54 -7.70
N THR A 84 0.77 18.05 -7.24
CA THR A 84 0.55 17.50 -5.91
C THR A 84 -0.03 16.10 -6.04
N LEU A 85 0.59 15.11 -5.41
CA LEU A 85 -0.02 13.79 -5.32
C LEU A 85 -1.13 13.82 -4.27
N GLN A 86 -2.28 13.22 -4.59
CA GLN A 86 -3.43 13.09 -3.70
C GLN A 86 -3.80 11.63 -3.49
N VAL A 87 -4.30 11.33 -2.28
CA VAL A 87 -5.04 10.09 -1.98
C VAL A 87 -6.52 10.41 -2.13
N LEU A 88 -7.22 9.65 -2.95
CA LEU A 88 -8.61 9.85 -3.31
C LEU A 88 -9.49 8.74 -2.75
N HIS A 89 -10.43 9.11 -1.90
CA HIS A 89 -11.42 8.21 -1.32
C HIS A 89 -12.73 8.29 -2.07
N ARG A 90 -13.31 7.13 -2.40
CA ARG A 90 -14.64 7.06 -3.00
C ARG A 90 -15.70 7.17 -1.92
N SER A 91 -16.59 8.13 -2.04
CA SER A 91 -17.70 8.35 -1.12
C SER A 91 -18.97 8.73 -1.90
N GLY A 92 -20.05 8.07 -1.66
CA GLY A 92 -21.27 8.26 -2.45
C GLY A 92 -21.02 8.04 -3.94
N GLY A 93 -21.46 8.96 -4.78
CA GLY A 93 -21.26 8.92 -6.25
C GLY A 93 -19.96 9.55 -6.74
N GLY A 94 -19.06 9.98 -5.87
CA GLY A 94 -17.88 10.77 -6.27
C GLY A 94 -16.60 10.42 -5.51
N PHE A 95 -15.62 11.31 -5.62
CA PHE A 95 -14.33 11.23 -4.95
C PHE A 95 -14.04 12.49 -4.14
N VAL A 96 -13.27 12.33 -3.08
CA VAL A 96 -12.72 13.41 -2.26
C VAL A 96 -11.24 13.14 -1.99
N SER A 97 -10.43 14.20 -1.90
CA SER A 97 -9.05 14.07 -1.43
C SER A 97 -9.04 13.89 0.09
N THR A 98 -8.33 12.86 0.56
CA THR A 98 -8.13 12.58 2.00
C THR A 98 -6.74 12.90 2.49
N GLY A 99 -5.85 13.29 1.59
CA GLY A 99 -4.48 13.71 1.89
C GLY A 99 -3.73 14.07 0.62
N SER A 100 -2.82 15.03 0.75
CA SER A 100 -2.01 15.54 -0.37
C SER A 100 -0.54 15.68 0.05
N THR A 101 0.38 15.56 -0.90
CA THR A 101 1.78 15.97 -0.69
C THR A 101 1.91 17.50 -0.74
N HIS A 102 3.08 18.02 -0.39
CA HIS A 102 3.43 19.37 -0.83
C HIS A 102 3.55 19.39 -2.36
N GLY A 103 3.30 20.56 -2.95
CA GLY A 103 3.46 20.75 -4.39
C GLY A 103 4.93 20.60 -4.81
N GLU A 104 5.14 19.81 -5.85
CA GLU A 104 6.47 19.59 -6.44
C GLU A 104 6.53 20.28 -7.81
N THR A 105 7.62 20.97 -8.08
CA THR A 105 7.89 21.51 -9.41
C THR A 105 8.55 20.44 -10.27
N LEU A 106 7.89 20.04 -11.34
CA LEU A 106 8.34 18.96 -12.19
C LEU A 106 9.13 19.47 -13.40
N GLY A 107 10.09 18.64 -13.82
CA GLY A 107 10.89 18.85 -15.03
C GLY A 107 10.74 17.69 -16.02
N SER A 108 11.46 17.77 -17.15
CA SER A 108 11.49 16.68 -18.12
C SER A 108 12.08 15.39 -17.56
N GLY A 109 11.64 14.23 -18.08
CA GLY A 109 12.08 12.91 -17.68
C GLY A 109 11.26 12.33 -16.52
N ILE A 110 11.84 11.43 -15.74
CA ILE A 110 11.18 10.78 -14.61
C ILE A 110 11.52 11.51 -13.31
N GLY A 111 10.56 12.19 -12.73
CA GLY A 111 10.62 12.70 -11.36
C GLY A 111 10.32 11.59 -10.34
N THR A 112 11.04 11.58 -9.24
CA THR A 112 10.78 10.66 -8.10
C THR A 112 10.77 11.46 -6.81
N PHE A 113 9.69 11.33 -6.04
CA PHE A 113 9.43 12.12 -4.84
C PHE A 113 9.06 11.21 -3.67
N THR A 114 9.43 11.61 -2.46
CA THR A 114 9.00 10.91 -1.24
C THR A 114 7.62 11.39 -0.82
N ALA A 115 6.86 10.49 -0.18
CA ALA A 115 5.56 10.81 0.38
C ALA A 115 5.38 10.11 1.73
N ARG A 116 4.40 10.57 2.51
CA ARG A 116 3.94 9.95 3.76
C ARG A 116 2.43 10.15 3.92
N LEU A 117 1.67 9.69 2.92
CA LEU A 117 0.22 9.82 2.93
C LEU A 117 -0.42 8.51 3.37
N PRO A 118 -1.24 8.51 4.43
CA PRO A 118 -2.09 7.37 4.74
C PRO A 118 -2.99 7.03 3.55
N ILE A 119 -3.17 5.74 3.27
CA ILE A 119 -4.08 5.26 2.23
C ILE A 119 -4.85 4.06 2.79
N LYS A 120 -6.14 3.99 2.51
CA LYS A 120 -7.01 2.90 2.92
C LYS A 120 -7.23 1.92 1.77
N MET A 121 -7.53 0.69 2.10
CA MET A 121 -8.01 -0.29 1.11
C MET A 121 -9.23 0.30 0.38
N GLY A 122 -9.21 0.27 -0.94
CA GLY A 122 -10.24 0.87 -1.78
C GLY A 122 -9.97 2.30 -2.24
N ASP A 123 -9.00 3.00 -1.66
CA ASP A 123 -8.57 4.31 -2.13
C ASP A 123 -7.76 4.22 -3.43
N SER A 124 -7.73 5.29 -4.17
CA SER A 124 -6.89 5.48 -5.35
C SER A 124 -5.97 6.68 -5.20
N ILE A 125 -5.12 6.91 -6.19
CA ILE A 125 -4.26 8.09 -6.26
C ILE A 125 -4.69 9.01 -7.40
N GLY A 126 -4.45 10.29 -7.22
CA GLY A 126 -4.60 11.32 -8.26
C GLY A 126 -3.44 12.30 -8.25
N LEU A 127 -3.26 13.03 -9.34
CA LEU A 127 -2.39 14.19 -9.40
C LEU A 127 -3.23 15.44 -9.56
N ALA A 128 -2.95 16.46 -8.77
CA ALA A 128 -3.62 17.74 -8.81
C ALA A 128 -2.65 18.86 -9.22
N SER A 129 -3.11 19.75 -10.09
CA SER A 129 -2.49 21.04 -10.36
C SER A 129 -3.57 22.12 -10.31
N ASP A 130 -3.24 23.28 -9.77
CA ASP A 130 -4.07 24.48 -9.75
C ASP A 130 -3.72 25.45 -10.89
N SER A 131 -2.87 25.04 -11.83
CA SER A 131 -2.37 25.85 -12.94
C SER A 131 -2.61 25.20 -14.29
N ASP A 132 -3.21 25.96 -15.20
CA ASP A 132 -3.39 25.57 -16.61
C ASP A 132 -2.06 25.55 -17.40
N SER A 133 -0.97 26.06 -16.82
CA SER A 133 0.38 25.96 -17.40
C SER A 133 1.13 24.70 -17.00
N SER A 134 0.60 23.90 -16.07
CA SER A 134 1.18 22.62 -15.71
C SER A 134 0.81 21.56 -16.72
N ASN A 135 1.80 20.77 -17.16
CA ASN A 135 1.60 19.69 -18.13
C ASN A 135 1.90 18.34 -17.52
N LEU A 136 1.12 17.33 -17.88
CA LEU A 136 1.33 15.93 -17.48
C LEU A 136 1.46 15.08 -18.75
N GLY A 137 2.49 14.22 -18.78
CA GLY A 137 2.67 13.25 -19.85
C GLY A 137 1.52 12.24 -19.88
N THR A 138 0.96 12.03 -21.07
CA THR A 138 -0.09 11.03 -21.32
C THR A 138 0.26 10.19 -22.54
N SER A 139 -0.35 9.02 -22.68
CA SER A 139 -0.20 8.15 -23.84
C SER A 139 -1.54 7.59 -24.29
N ASP A 140 -1.81 7.63 -25.58
CA ASP A 140 -2.90 6.93 -26.25
C ASP A 140 -2.48 5.53 -26.75
N ALA A 141 -1.20 5.18 -26.62
CA ALA A 141 -0.64 3.91 -27.09
C ALA A 141 -1.04 2.70 -26.22
N THR A 142 -1.75 2.90 -25.11
CA THR A 142 -2.19 1.82 -24.22
C THR A 142 -3.69 1.56 -24.42
N PRO A 143 -4.07 0.54 -25.25
CA PRO A 143 -5.48 0.23 -25.48
C PRO A 143 -6.22 -0.09 -24.20
N GLY A 144 -7.40 0.48 -24.01
CA GLY A 144 -8.23 0.30 -22.81
C GLY A 144 -7.80 1.14 -21.61
N ALA A 145 -6.80 2.02 -21.75
CA ALA A 145 -6.52 3.02 -20.73
C ALA A 145 -7.64 4.08 -20.71
N ALA A 146 -7.95 4.59 -19.52
CA ALA A 146 -8.87 5.71 -19.35
C ALA A 146 -8.56 6.45 -18.05
N PHE A 147 -8.80 7.75 -18.06
CA PHE A 147 -8.72 8.59 -16.86
C PHE A 147 -9.92 9.54 -16.77
N GLU A 148 -10.10 10.12 -15.61
CA GLU A 148 -11.07 11.18 -15.36
C GLU A 148 -10.41 12.39 -14.71
N ALA A 149 -11.01 13.55 -14.92
CA ALA A 149 -10.55 14.82 -14.36
C ALA A 149 -11.66 15.51 -13.57
N TYR A 150 -11.27 16.15 -12.49
CA TYR A 150 -12.12 16.93 -11.59
C TYR A 150 -11.70 18.39 -11.68
N ILE A 151 -12.58 19.23 -12.22
CA ILE A 151 -12.36 20.67 -12.43
C ILE A 151 -13.38 21.45 -11.61
N PRO A 152 -12.94 22.36 -10.72
CA PRO A 152 -11.57 22.61 -10.26
C PRO A 152 -10.97 21.39 -9.53
N PRO A 153 -9.68 21.41 -9.14
CA PRO A 153 -9.05 20.32 -8.40
C PRO A 153 -9.82 19.91 -7.15
N LEU A 154 -9.72 18.61 -6.78
CA LEU A 154 -10.27 18.14 -5.51
C LEU A 154 -9.45 18.71 -4.36
N THR A 155 -10.16 19.13 -3.32
CA THR A 155 -9.55 19.64 -2.08
C THR A 155 -9.84 18.69 -0.93
N GLU A 156 -8.98 18.71 0.10
CA GLU A 156 -9.14 17.84 1.26
C GLU A 156 -10.38 18.24 2.09
N ASN A 157 -11.02 17.23 2.68
CA ASN A 157 -12.14 17.42 3.62
C ASN A 157 -13.35 18.18 3.05
N THR A 158 -13.54 18.13 1.73
CA THR A 158 -14.72 18.70 1.06
C THR A 158 -15.77 17.61 0.74
N ALA A 159 -16.92 18.03 0.23
CA ALA A 159 -17.91 17.08 -0.25
C ALA A 159 -17.37 16.29 -1.46
N PRO A 160 -17.69 14.99 -1.58
CA PRO A 160 -17.32 14.19 -2.72
C PRO A 160 -17.90 14.76 -4.02
N ARG A 161 -17.13 14.70 -5.10
CA ARG A 161 -17.55 15.22 -6.41
C ARG A 161 -17.42 14.14 -7.48
N SER A 162 -18.34 14.17 -8.45
CA SER A 162 -18.22 13.40 -9.69
C SER A 162 -17.19 14.06 -10.59
N SER A 163 -16.61 13.26 -11.50
CA SER A 163 -15.69 13.77 -12.51
C SER A 163 -16.36 14.79 -13.43
N SER A 164 -15.59 15.76 -13.86
CA SER A 164 -16.02 16.80 -14.81
C SER A 164 -15.88 16.33 -16.25
N THR A 165 -14.89 15.50 -16.54
CA THR A 165 -14.61 14.94 -17.87
C THR A 165 -13.82 13.64 -17.76
N SER A 166 -13.75 12.89 -18.86
CA SER A 166 -12.96 11.65 -18.98
C SER A 166 -12.27 11.59 -20.33
N ASP A 167 -11.21 10.77 -20.42
CA ASP A 167 -10.44 10.57 -21.65
C ASP A 167 -9.86 9.14 -21.67
N THR A 168 -9.51 8.64 -22.87
CA THR A 168 -9.02 7.27 -23.09
C THR A 168 -7.50 7.20 -23.22
N ARG A 169 -6.79 7.82 -22.29
CA ARG A 169 -5.31 7.85 -22.25
C ARG A 169 -4.75 7.30 -20.94
N GLU A 170 -3.51 6.83 -21.00
CA GLU A 170 -2.70 6.53 -19.84
C GLU A 170 -2.10 7.82 -19.27
N LEU A 171 -2.13 8.00 -17.96
CA LEU A 171 -1.48 9.09 -17.24
C LEU A 171 -0.08 8.64 -16.78
N GLY A 172 0.93 9.45 -17.03
CA GLY A 172 2.33 9.17 -16.74
C GLY A 172 2.72 9.32 -15.28
N PHE A 173 1.99 8.71 -14.35
CA PHE A 173 2.38 8.72 -12.94
C PHE A 173 2.01 7.43 -12.20
N ASN A 174 2.72 7.19 -11.10
CA ASN A 174 2.39 6.13 -10.14
C ASN A 174 2.82 6.47 -8.71
N ALA A 175 2.38 5.64 -7.77
CA ALA A 175 2.82 5.74 -6.39
C ALA A 175 3.09 4.37 -5.79
N THR A 176 4.09 4.28 -4.92
CA THR A 176 4.41 3.09 -4.15
C THR A 176 3.68 3.13 -2.82
N VAL A 177 2.89 2.10 -2.56
CA VAL A 177 2.16 1.90 -1.30
C VAL A 177 2.79 0.74 -0.55
N VAL A 178 3.06 0.95 0.74
CA VAL A 178 3.56 -0.07 1.67
C VAL A 178 2.50 -0.32 2.74
N SER A 179 2.19 -1.58 3.00
CA SER A 179 1.19 -1.96 4.00
C SER A 179 1.58 -1.47 5.40
N ASN A 180 0.59 -1.20 6.24
CA ASN A 180 0.82 -0.90 7.64
C ASN A 180 1.58 -2.05 8.34
N CYS A 181 2.33 -1.69 9.39
CA CYS A 181 2.99 -2.69 10.23
C CYS A 181 2.01 -3.24 11.26
N VAL A 182 1.70 -4.53 11.19
CA VAL A 182 1.12 -5.25 12.31
C VAL A 182 2.26 -5.70 13.21
N VAL A 183 2.42 -5.04 14.37
CA VAL A 183 3.57 -5.24 15.28
C VAL A 183 3.68 -6.72 15.69
N PRO A 184 4.77 -7.44 15.30
CA PRO A 184 4.91 -8.86 15.63
C PRO A 184 5.25 -9.07 17.12
N LYS A 185 4.88 -10.24 17.66
CA LYS A 185 5.28 -10.66 19.02
C LYS A 185 6.76 -11.04 19.04
N VAL A 186 7.61 -10.17 19.59
CA VAL A 186 9.06 -10.37 19.67
C VAL A 186 9.55 -10.67 21.09
N LYS A 187 8.65 -10.70 22.08
CA LYS A 187 8.99 -11.12 23.46
C LYS A 187 9.62 -12.51 23.46
N GLY A 188 10.69 -12.72 24.23
CA GLY A 188 11.48 -13.96 24.30
C GLY A 188 12.51 -14.12 23.16
N LYS A 189 12.54 -13.28 22.17
CA LYS A 189 13.50 -13.33 21.04
C LYS A 189 14.77 -12.54 21.38
N THR A 190 15.90 -12.93 20.76
CA THR A 190 17.11 -12.11 20.77
C THR A 190 16.88 -10.83 19.93
N VAL A 191 17.66 -9.77 20.18
CA VAL A 191 17.57 -8.51 19.42
C VAL A 191 17.69 -8.76 17.92
N LYS A 192 18.64 -9.62 17.49
CA LYS A 192 18.84 -9.96 16.07
C LYS A 192 17.57 -10.56 15.46
N LYS A 193 16.95 -11.55 16.13
CA LYS A 193 15.72 -12.21 15.66
C LYS A 193 14.53 -11.24 15.69
N ALA A 194 14.39 -10.45 16.75
CA ALA A 194 13.36 -9.41 16.86
C ALA A 194 13.46 -8.37 15.72
N THR A 195 14.67 -7.89 15.43
CA THR A 195 14.89 -6.95 14.32
C THR A 195 14.48 -7.53 12.96
N LYS A 196 14.82 -8.81 12.69
CA LYS A 196 14.41 -9.48 11.44
C LYS A 196 12.88 -9.57 11.35
N MET A 197 12.20 -9.94 12.44
CA MET A 197 10.74 -10.05 12.48
C MET A 197 10.06 -8.68 12.30
N LEU A 198 10.58 -7.64 12.95
CA LEU A 198 10.05 -6.28 12.81
C LEU A 198 10.17 -5.76 11.37
N ARG A 199 11.33 -5.94 10.75
CA ARG A 199 11.55 -5.54 9.35
C ARG A 199 10.63 -6.29 8.38
N ALA A 200 10.46 -7.60 8.58
CA ALA A 200 9.55 -8.41 7.75
C ALA A 200 8.10 -7.95 7.85
N ALA A 201 7.70 -7.30 8.94
CA ALA A 201 6.37 -6.75 9.16
C ALA A 201 6.25 -5.24 8.87
N SER A 202 7.13 -4.65 8.07
CA SER A 202 7.21 -3.19 7.82
C SER A 202 7.42 -2.32 9.05
N CYS A 203 7.80 -2.89 10.19
CA CYS A 203 8.18 -2.13 11.38
C CYS A 203 9.70 -1.89 11.45
N THR A 204 10.12 -0.92 12.25
CA THR A 204 11.54 -0.65 12.50
C THR A 204 11.89 -0.95 13.96
N LYS A 205 13.13 -1.43 14.18
CA LYS A 205 13.65 -1.55 15.55
C LYS A 205 13.92 -0.16 16.10
N GLY A 206 13.25 0.21 17.19
CA GLY A 206 13.49 1.44 17.93
C GLY A 206 14.62 1.31 18.97
N LYS A 207 14.60 2.19 19.96
CA LYS A 207 15.55 2.16 21.09
C LYS A 207 15.49 0.82 21.82
N VAL A 208 16.67 0.29 22.19
CA VAL A 208 16.83 -0.93 22.97
C VAL A 208 17.33 -0.55 24.36
N LYS A 209 16.50 -0.79 25.39
CA LYS A 209 16.91 -0.64 26.79
C LYS A 209 17.61 -1.96 27.20
N LYS A 210 18.89 -1.86 27.53
CA LYS A 210 19.72 -3.02 27.94
C LYS A 210 19.29 -3.56 29.30
N GLY A 211 19.43 -4.86 29.51
CA GLY A 211 19.09 -5.56 30.75
C GLY A 211 19.27 -7.08 30.66
N GLY A 212 19.71 -7.59 29.48
CA GLY A 212 19.87 -9.01 29.21
C GLY A 212 19.95 -9.32 27.72
N ASN A 213 19.76 -10.60 27.34
CA ASN A 213 19.94 -11.07 25.97
C ASN A 213 18.62 -11.27 25.21
N ARG A 214 17.48 -11.22 25.89
CA ARG A 214 16.16 -11.47 25.29
C ARG A 214 15.21 -10.30 25.53
N VAL A 215 14.30 -10.07 24.59
CA VAL A 215 13.25 -9.07 24.70
C VAL A 215 12.23 -9.51 25.76
N THR A 216 12.07 -8.73 26.81
CA THR A 216 11.06 -8.93 27.87
C THR A 216 9.84 -8.05 27.68
N LYS A 217 10.02 -6.82 27.11
CA LYS A 217 8.95 -5.88 26.82
C LYS A 217 9.15 -5.26 25.44
N GLN A 218 8.05 -4.93 24.77
CA GLN A 218 8.02 -4.17 23.50
C GLN A 218 6.92 -3.10 23.56
N LYS A 219 7.14 -1.98 22.86
CA LYS A 219 6.15 -0.89 22.70
C LYS A 219 6.30 -0.29 21.30
N PRO A 220 5.24 -0.30 20.43
CA PRO A 220 3.87 -0.76 20.69
C PRO A 220 3.76 -2.25 21.03
N ARG A 221 2.57 -2.67 21.54
CA ARG A 221 2.28 -4.08 21.85
C ARG A 221 2.16 -4.89 20.55
N ALA A 222 2.36 -6.21 20.65
CA ALA A 222 2.10 -7.11 19.53
C ALA A 222 0.62 -7.07 19.12
N GLY A 223 0.37 -7.21 17.82
CA GLY A 223 -0.97 -7.17 17.22
C GLY A 223 -1.52 -5.76 16.94
N ILE A 224 -0.87 -4.70 17.41
CA ILE A 224 -1.27 -3.33 17.07
C ILE A 224 -0.79 -3.00 15.65
N GLU A 225 -1.71 -2.45 14.86
CA GLU A 225 -1.43 -1.90 13.54
C GLU A 225 -0.95 -0.45 13.64
N VAL A 226 0.14 -0.15 12.96
CA VAL A 226 0.79 1.19 12.95
C VAL A 226 1.34 1.48 11.55
N PRO A 227 1.59 2.74 11.20
CA PRO A 227 2.22 3.08 9.92
C PRO A 227 3.51 2.32 9.66
N PRO A 228 3.86 2.01 8.39
CA PRO A 228 5.11 1.35 8.05
C PRO A 228 6.32 2.15 8.55
N GLY A 229 7.39 1.45 8.92
CA GLY A 229 8.58 2.07 9.50
C GLY A 229 8.46 2.50 10.96
N THR A 230 7.29 2.34 11.61
CA THR A 230 7.10 2.70 13.02
C THR A 230 8.14 2.01 13.92
N PRO A 231 8.88 2.78 14.77
CA PRO A 231 9.91 2.21 15.63
C PRO A 231 9.30 1.48 16.82
N VAL A 232 9.62 0.21 16.97
CA VAL A 232 9.26 -0.62 18.14
C VAL A 232 10.38 -0.60 19.16
N LYS A 233 10.15 0.04 20.29
CA LYS A 233 11.08 0.07 21.46
C LYS A 233 11.11 -1.30 22.11
N LEU A 234 12.33 -1.78 22.44
CA LEU A 234 12.55 -3.07 23.09
C LEU A 234 13.21 -2.91 24.45
N THR A 235 12.76 -3.68 25.45
CA THR A 235 13.45 -3.81 26.73
C THR A 235 13.97 -5.24 26.82
N LEU A 236 15.24 -5.38 27.19
CA LEU A 236 15.87 -6.68 27.37
C LEU A 236 15.90 -7.06 28.86
N GLY A 237 15.91 -8.36 29.14
CA GLY A 237 16.07 -8.93 30.46
C GLY A 237 16.70 -10.30 30.35
N SER A 238 17.10 -10.82 31.46
CA SER A 238 17.54 -12.23 31.66
C SER A 238 16.36 -13.16 31.68
#